data_8bceecc03819aec9e0d3aa8e67e3d7c4
#
_entry.id   8bceecc03819aec9e0d3aa8e67e3d7c4
#
_cell.length_a   1.000
_cell.length_b   1.000
_cell.length_c   1.000
_cell.angle_alpha   90.00
_cell.angle_beta   90.00
_cell.angle_gamma   90.00
#
_symmetry.space_group_name_H-M   'P 1'
#
loop_
_entity.id
_entity.type
_entity.pdbx_description
1 polymer ?
#
loop_
_entity_poly.entity_id
_entity_poly.type
_entity_poly.pdbx_seq_one_letter_code
_entity_poly.pdbx_strand_id
1 'polypeptide(L)'
;TSQKISLQTQGKTIMISPAQEIVLISSEKSDRALFYTTRGIIESKMTLRDIESLLSPLGFFRTHKGYIVNLSMIQEIQNQDNGTLLLTLSHYPKEKVPVSRHYIKDFKNTLHLV
;
A
#
# COMPACT_ATOMS: atom_id res chain seq x y z
N THR A 1 -20.52 -4.32 0.90
CA THR A 1 -20.08 -5.54 0.23
C THR A 1 -18.65 -5.40 -0.22
N SER A 2 -17.82 -6.37 0.13
CA SER A 2 -16.42 -6.33 -0.25
C SER A 2 -16.24 -6.88 -1.65
N GLN A 3 -15.54 -6.11 -2.48
CA GLN A 3 -15.12 -6.58 -3.77
C GLN A 3 -13.85 -7.42 -3.63
N LYS A 4 -13.76 -8.48 -4.42
CA LYS A 4 -12.53 -9.27 -4.48
C LYS A 4 -11.82 -9.00 -5.78
N ILE A 5 -10.51 -9.03 -5.74
CA ILE A 5 -9.68 -8.99 -6.95
C ILE A 5 -8.92 -10.29 -7.07
N SER A 6 -8.45 -10.58 -8.27
CA SER A 6 -7.63 -11.76 -8.51
C SER A 6 -6.18 -11.34 -8.69
N LEU A 7 -5.28 -12.04 -8.00
CA LEU A 7 -3.84 -11.86 -8.15
C LEU A 7 -3.26 -13.13 -8.74
N GLN A 8 -2.54 -12.99 -9.83
CA GLN A 8 -1.90 -14.14 -10.48
C GLN A 8 -0.46 -14.22 -10.04
N THR A 9 -0.08 -15.37 -9.50
CA THR A 9 1.27 -15.61 -9.02
C THR A 9 1.59 -17.11 -9.11
N GLN A 10 2.77 -17.43 -9.62
CA GLN A 10 3.30 -18.81 -9.63
C GLN A 10 2.30 -19.86 -10.13
N GLY A 11 1.60 -19.56 -11.20
CA GLY A 11 0.66 -20.50 -11.80
C GLY A 11 -0.67 -20.65 -11.07
N LYS A 12 -0.93 -19.80 -10.09
CA LYS A 12 -2.21 -19.77 -9.37
C LYS A 12 -2.87 -18.43 -9.50
N THR A 13 -4.17 -18.42 -9.27
CA THR A 13 -4.94 -17.20 -9.10
C THR A 13 -5.45 -17.16 -7.67
N ILE A 14 -5.11 -16.09 -6.95
CA ILE A 14 -5.52 -15.92 -5.56
C ILE A 14 -6.61 -14.86 -5.54
N MET A 15 -7.77 -15.19 -4.97
CA MET A 15 -8.85 -14.23 -4.79
C MET A 15 -8.68 -13.55 -3.44
N ILE A 16 -8.69 -12.23 -3.44
CA ILE A 16 -8.38 -11.46 -2.25
C ILE A 16 -9.33 -10.26 -2.12
N SER A 17 -9.70 -9.95 -0.88
CA SER A 17 -10.51 -8.76 -0.57
C SER A 17 -9.56 -7.61 -0.22
N PRO A 18 -9.35 -6.64 -1.11
CA PRO A 18 -8.28 -5.65 -0.90
C PRO A 18 -8.41 -4.87 0.40
N ALA A 19 -9.60 -4.35 0.69
CA ALA A 19 -9.79 -3.50 1.86
C ALA A 19 -9.49 -4.22 3.17
N GLN A 20 -9.68 -5.53 3.21
CA GLN A 20 -9.55 -6.32 4.43
C GLN A 20 -8.26 -7.11 4.51
N GLU A 21 -7.66 -7.44 3.38
CA GLU A 21 -6.52 -8.35 3.34
C GLU A 21 -5.22 -7.72 2.85
N ILE A 22 -5.27 -6.67 2.04
CA ILE A 22 -4.03 -6.05 1.54
C ILE A 22 -3.64 -4.91 2.48
N VAL A 23 -2.41 -5.00 3.01
CA VAL A 23 -1.86 -3.99 3.91
C VAL A 23 -1.11 -2.91 3.15
N LEU A 24 -0.17 -3.34 2.32
CA LEU A 24 0.60 -2.41 1.48
C LEU A 24 1.15 -3.14 0.27
N ILE A 25 1.57 -2.38 -0.72
CA ILE A 25 2.25 -2.89 -1.90
C ILE A 25 3.57 -2.14 -2.03
N SER A 26 4.64 -2.88 -2.30
CA SER A 26 5.97 -2.30 -2.44
C SER A 26 6.68 -2.87 -3.67
N SER A 27 7.40 -2.02 -4.39
CA SER A 27 8.28 -2.45 -5.47
C SER A 27 9.75 -2.15 -5.16
N GLU A 28 10.05 -1.78 -3.90
CA GLU A 28 11.40 -1.36 -3.55
C GLU A 28 12.36 -2.51 -3.27
N LYS A 29 11.85 -3.69 -2.96
CA LYS A 29 12.68 -4.85 -2.59
C LYS A 29 12.77 -5.90 -3.67
N SER A 30 12.14 -5.69 -4.81
CA SER A 30 12.08 -6.67 -5.88
C SER A 30 11.81 -5.98 -7.19
N ASP A 31 12.14 -6.64 -8.31
CA ASP A 31 11.78 -6.17 -9.65
C ASP A 31 10.28 -6.17 -9.85
N ARG A 32 9.55 -6.87 -9.01
CA ARG A 32 8.09 -6.99 -9.12
C ARG A 32 7.41 -6.39 -7.91
N ALA A 33 6.15 -6.06 -8.06
CA ALA A 33 5.34 -5.58 -6.96
C ALA A 33 5.09 -6.70 -5.97
N LEU A 34 5.29 -6.42 -4.68
CA LEU A 34 5.00 -7.35 -3.60
C LEU A 34 3.77 -6.84 -2.85
N PHE A 35 2.75 -7.68 -2.79
CA PHE A 35 1.55 -7.41 -2.02
C PHE A 35 1.73 -7.99 -0.63
N TYR A 36 1.80 -7.12 0.37
CA TYR A 36 1.87 -7.53 1.78
C TYR A 36 0.44 -7.70 2.28
N THR A 37 0.04 -8.94 2.46
CA THR A 37 -1.35 -9.27 2.81
C THR A 37 -1.43 -9.99 4.15
N THR A 38 -2.64 -10.11 4.67
CA THR A 38 -2.86 -10.88 5.91
C THR A 38 -2.56 -12.36 5.75
N ARG A 39 -2.44 -12.83 4.50
CA ARG A 39 -2.11 -14.22 4.19
C ARG A 39 -0.67 -14.42 3.75
N GLY A 40 0.17 -13.39 3.91
CA GLY A 40 1.57 -13.44 3.52
C GLY A 40 1.86 -12.50 2.37
N ILE A 41 3.07 -12.58 1.85
CA ILE A 41 3.55 -11.72 0.78
C ILE A 41 3.33 -12.41 -0.56
N ILE A 42 2.66 -11.72 -1.48
CA ILE A 42 2.33 -12.27 -2.79
C ILE A 42 3.03 -11.41 -3.84
N GLU A 43 3.82 -12.05 -4.70
CA GLU A 43 4.50 -11.36 -5.80
C GLU A 43 3.57 -11.26 -7.00
N SER A 44 3.56 -10.11 -7.68
CA SER A 44 2.73 -9.88 -8.85
C SER A 44 3.54 -9.24 -9.96
N LYS A 45 3.14 -9.53 -11.20
CA LYS A 45 3.76 -8.93 -12.39
C LYS A 45 3.17 -7.56 -12.72
N MET A 46 2.14 -7.12 -12.03
CA MET A 46 1.51 -5.83 -12.29
C MET A 46 2.46 -4.69 -11.93
N THR A 47 2.38 -3.60 -12.68
CA THR A 47 3.11 -2.39 -12.34
C THR A 47 2.39 -1.66 -11.21
N LEU A 48 3.13 -0.84 -10.45
CA LEU A 48 2.49 -0.03 -9.41
C LEU A 48 1.46 0.93 -9.98
N ARG A 49 1.68 1.41 -11.18
CA ARG A 49 0.73 2.29 -11.84
C ARG A 49 -0.62 1.59 -12.06
N ASP A 50 -0.57 0.36 -12.54
CA ASP A 50 -1.80 -0.42 -12.76
C ASP A 50 -2.46 -0.77 -11.43
N ILE A 51 -1.67 -1.12 -10.42
CA ILE A 51 -2.18 -1.42 -9.10
C ILE A 51 -2.83 -0.18 -8.48
N GLU A 52 -2.20 0.98 -8.63
CA GLU A 52 -2.76 2.23 -8.14
C GLU A 52 -4.13 2.51 -8.76
N SER A 53 -4.23 2.34 -10.08
CA SER A 53 -5.51 2.54 -10.77
C SER A 53 -6.59 1.61 -10.27
N LEU A 54 -6.23 0.35 -9.99
CA LEU A 54 -7.16 -0.65 -9.51
C LEU A 54 -7.60 -0.40 -8.07
N LEU A 55 -6.67 -0.03 -7.19
CA LEU A 55 -6.92 0.01 -5.75
C LEU A 55 -7.25 1.41 -5.21
N SER A 56 -6.94 2.47 -5.95
CA SER A 56 -7.20 3.82 -5.48
C SER A 56 -8.66 4.05 -5.08
N PRO A 57 -9.65 3.57 -5.86
CA PRO A 57 -11.06 3.72 -5.46
C PRO A 57 -11.44 2.90 -4.23
N LEU A 58 -10.60 1.99 -3.81
CA LEU A 58 -10.88 1.07 -2.70
C LEU A 58 -10.24 1.48 -1.38
N GLY A 59 -9.73 2.72 -1.29
CA GLY A 59 -9.15 3.21 -0.06
C GLY A 59 -7.65 3.03 0.05
N PHE A 60 -6.96 2.93 -1.08
CA PHE A 60 -5.51 2.85 -1.13
C PHE A 60 -4.92 4.15 -1.63
N PHE A 61 -3.71 4.46 -1.20
CA PHE A 61 -3.04 5.70 -1.56
C PHE A 61 -1.56 5.43 -1.86
N ARG A 62 -1.08 6.01 -2.96
CA ARG A 62 0.33 5.91 -3.31
C ARG A 62 1.10 6.99 -2.55
N THR A 63 1.95 6.57 -1.62
CA THR A 63 2.68 7.47 -0.72
C THR A 63 4.09 7.77 -1.19
N HIS A 64 4.58 6.97 -2.12
CA HIS A 64 5.94 7.04 -2.63
C HIS A 64 5.94 6.35 -3.99
N LYS A 65 6.92 6.67 -4.84
CA LYS A 65 6.96 6.04 -6.17
C LYS A 65 6.98 4.50 -6.10
N GLY A 66 7.46 3.94 -5.00
CA GLY A 66 7.57 2.50 -4.80
C GLY A 66 6.61 1.91 -3.78
N TYR A 67 5.64 2.66 -3.28
CA TYR A 67 4.74 2.19 -2.22
C TYR A 67 3.30 2.63 -2.42
N ILE A 68 2.38 1.71 -2.14
CA ILE A 68 0.95 1.98 -2.07
C ILE A 68 0.47 1.39 -0.74
N VAL A 69 -0.33 2.13 0.02
CA VAL A 69 -0.79 1.66 1.33
C VAL A 69 -2.30 1.61 1.42
N ASN A 70 -2.80 0.71 2.25
CA ASN A 70 -4.19 0.64 2.63
C ASN A 70 -4.43 1.65 3.75
N LEU A 71 -5.15 2.72 3.47
CA LEU A 71 -5.34 3.80 4.43
C LEU A 71 -5.98 3.33 5.74
N SER A 72 -6.87 2.34 5.67
CA SER A 72 -7.56 1.85 6.85
C SER A 72 -6.67 1.04 7.79
N MET A 73 -5.48 0.66 7.33
CA MET A 73 -4.55 -0.15 8.13
C MET A 73 -3.37 0.65 8.67
N ILE A 74 -3.37 1.95 8.50
CA ILE A 74 -2.33 2.81 9.08
C ILE A 74 -2.57 2.91 10.58
N GLN A 75 -1.57 2.51 11.37
CA GLN A 75 -1.65 2.58 12.82
C GLN A 75 -0.99 3.83 13.38
N GLU A 76 0.08 4.29 12.75
CA GLU A 76 0.87 5.39 13.30
C GLU A 76 1.51 6.17 12.17
N ILE A 77 1.56 7.47 12.35
CA ILE A 77 2.21 8.38 11.39
C ILE A 77 3.27 9.15 12.17
N GLN A 78 4.52 9.02 11.74
CA GLN A 78 5.65 9.66 12.41
C GLN A 78 6.22 10.75 11.51
N ASN A 79 6.41 11.95 12.09
CA ASN A 79 7.05 13.05 11.39
C ASN A 79 8.55 12.82 11.32
N GLN A 80 9.13 13.11 10.15
CA GLN A 80 10.57 13.05 9.94
C GLN A 80 11.16 14.45 9.91
N ASP A 81 12.43 14.58 10.26
CA ASP A 81 13.10 15.88 10.30
C ASP A 81 13.14 16.59 8.94
N ASN A 82 13.13 15.83 7.87
CA ASN A 82 13.22 16.39 6.51
C ASN A 82 11.86 16.79 5.93
N GLY A 83 10.82 16.79 6.74
CA GLY A 83 9.48 17.16 6.28
C GLY A 83 8.69 16.04 5.63
N THR A 84 9.20 14.81 5.67
CA THR A 84 8.48 13.65 5.17
C THR A 84 7.79 12.93 6.34
N LEU A 85 7.00 11.91 6.02
CA LEU A 85 6.32 11.10 7.03
C LEU A 85 6.75 9.65 6.91
N LEU A 86 6.63 8.92 8.01
CA LEU A 86 6.90 7.50 8.05
C LEU A 86 5.69 6.80 8.66
N LEU A 87 5.16 5.79 7.95
CA LEU A 87 3.94 5.10 8.37
C LEU A 87 4.24 3.75 8.96
N THR A 88 3.51 3.41 10.03
CA THR A 88 3.50 2.06 10.58
C THR A 88 2.13 1.45 10.29
N LEU A 89 2.14 0.26 9.71
CA LEU A 89 0.90 -0.41 9.30
C LEU A 89 0.66 -1.65 10.14
N SER A 90 -0.60 -2.03 10.29
CA SER A 90 -0.96 -3.25 10.99
C SER A 90 -0.45 -4.47 10.24
N HIS A 91 -0.22 -5.57 10.94
CA HIS A 91 0.29 -6.84 10.41
C HIS A 91 1.76 -6.81 9.99
N TYR A 92 2.30 -5.64 9.59
CA TYR A 92 3.69 -5.51 9.16
C TYR A 92 4.33 -4.29 9.81
N PRO A 93 4.41 -4.25 11.15
CA PRO A 93 4.92 -3.06 11.84
C PRO A 93 6.41 -2.78 11.58
N LYS A 94 7.14 -3.76 11.11
CA LYS A 94 8.56 -3.56 10.78
C LYS A 94 8.77 -2.95 9.40
N GLU A 95 7.75 -2.97 8.56
CA GLU A 95 7.83 -2.38 7.23
C GLU A 95 7.39 -0.92 7.32
N LYS A 96 8.34 -0.03 7.57
CA LYS A 96 8.05 1.40 7.63
C LYS A 96 7.91 1.94 6.21
N VAL A 97 6.80 2.61 5.95
CA VAL A 97 6.48 3.12 4.63
C VAL A 97 6.64 4.63 4.60
N PRO A 98 7.50 5.16 3.74
CA PRO A 98 7.68 6.61 3.66
C PRO A 98 6.57 7.27 2.86
N VAL A 99 6.25 8.50 3.25
CA VAL A 99 5.42 9.40 2.43
C VAL A 99 6.37 10.48 1.93
N SER A 100 6.69 10.46 0.65
CA SER A 100 7.64 11.41 0.09
C SER A 100 7.01 12.80 -0.02
N ARG A 101 7.87 13.83 -0.13
CA ARG A 101 7.42 15.22 -0.21
C ARG A 101 6.39 15.45 -1.31
N HIS A 102 6.56 14.76 -2.42
CA HIS A 102 5.67 14.91 -3.56
C HIS A 102 4.22 14.52 -3.23
N TYR A 103 4.03 13.61 -2.29
CA TYR A 103 2.72 13.05 -1.95
C TYR A 103 2.14 13.55 -0.63
N ILE A 104 2.92 14.29 0.16
CA ILE A 104 2.50 14.66 1.52
C ILE A 104 1.23 15.50 1.55
N LYS A 105 1.14 16.50 0.68
CA LYS A 105 -0.01 17.40 0.68
C LYS A 105 -1.30 16.63 0.42
N ASP A 106 -1.29 15.79 -0.62
CA ASP A 106 -2.46 15.00 -0.97
C ASP A 106 -2.77 13.97 0.10
N PHE A 107 -1.74 13.38 0.70
CA PHE A 107 -1.90 12.41 1.78
C PHE A 107 -2.60 13.05 2.98
N LYS A 108 -2.13 14.22 3.41
CA LYS A 108 -2.75 14.91 4.55
C LYS A 108 -4.18 15.31 4.24
N ASN A 109 -4.44 15.78 3.03
CA ASN A 109 -5.80 16.14 2.61
C ASN A 109 -6.73 14.93 2.63
N THR A 110 -6.25 13.79 2.14
CA THR A 110 -7.03 12.55 2.08
C THR A 110 -7.42 12.06 3.46
N LEU A 111 -6.52 12.19 4.44
CA LEU A 111 -6.78 11.76 5.82
C LEU A 111 -7.35 12.87 6.69
N HIS A 112 -7.55 14.06 6.15
CA HIS A 112 -8.04 15.23 6.91
C HIS A 112 -7.16 15.56 8.11
N LEU A 113 -5.85 15.43 7.94
CA LEU A 113 -4.90 15.76 8.99
C LEU A 113 -4.73 17.26 9.11
N VAL A 114 -4.68 17.75 10.34
CA VAL A 114 -4.49 19.17 10.64
C VAL A 114 -3.10 19.43 11.20
#